data_628a8fee5a8c1b85867c9bda5a93775a
#
_entry.id   628a8fee5a8c1b85867c9bda5a93775a
#
_cell.length_a   1.000
_cell.length_b   1.000
_cell.length_c   1.000
_cell.angle_alpha   90.00
_cell.angle_beta   90.00
_cell.angle_gamma   90.00
#
_symmetry.space_group_name_H-M   'P 1'
#
loop_
_entity.id
_entity.type
_entity.pdbx_description
1 polymer ?
#
loop_
_entity_poly.entity_id
_entity_poly.type
_entity_poly.pdbx_seq_one_letter_code
_entity_poly.pdbx_strand_id
1 'polypeptide(L)'
;MKWQIALGGMSLAVLTAVLGWIALNEVDRMAANDRAYQAQAIETGALEFESLCRPCHGPQGRGTPLAPSLNAGDLFNGTRLQAVGFAGTVEDYVRATIASGRPVPSTGTNYPNRMPTWSTRFGGPLRDDQIDSLVAFVMNWEDRALAEAQATPALPLGEALGTDIAQALPAGDADAGKALAEGVFGCAACHLLSAVGPAWAPTGDTPGIGARAETRIADPAYTGAATTAEQYLLESIIASNAFVVEGFSSGVMPANFGDRMRPQDAADLIAYMMSLR
;
A
#
# COMPACT_ATOMS: atom_id res chain seq x y z
N MET A 1 -75.41 4.45 5.28
CA MET A 1 -74.66 4.50 6.58
C MET A 1 -73.87 3.23 6.89
N LYS A 2 -74.45 2.00 6.90
CA LYS A 2 -73.70 0.75 7.22
C LYS A 2 -72.54 0.46 6.24
N TRP A 3 -72.72 0.66 4.94
CA TRP A 3 -71.68 0.48 3.92
C TRP A 3 -70.50 1.46 4.06
N GLN A 4 -70.77 2.68 4.46
CA GLN A 4 -69.72 3.70 4.66
C GLN A 4 -68.84 3.35 5.87
N ILE A 5 -69.46 2.84 6.92
CA ILE A 5 -68.74 2.36 8.12
C ILE A 5 -67.92 1.13 7.78
N ALA A 6 -68.45 0.18 7.00
CA ALA A 6 -67.71 -1.01 6.57
C ALA A 6 -66.52 -0.64 5.68
N LEU A 7 -66.69 0.23 4.71
CA LEU A 7 -65.59 0.73 3.85
C LEU A 7 -64.55 1.50 4.66
N GLY A 8 -64.93 2.34 5.57
CA GLY A 8 -63.99 3.05 6.45
C GLY A 8 -63.21 2.13 7.37
N GLY A 9 -63.89 1.13 7.94
CA GLY A 9 -63.21 0.10 8.78
C GLY A 9 -62.23 -0.75 7.98
N MET A 10 -62.59 -1.15 6.74
CA MET A 10 -61.70 -1.91 5.87
C MET A 10 -60.48 -1.12 5.43
N SER A 11 -60.69 0.16 5.07
CA SER A 11 -59.59 1.08 4.72
C SER A 11 -58.62 1.25 5.88
N LEU A 12 -59.13 1.42 7.08
CA LEU A 12 -58.27 1.53 8.28
C LEU A 12 -57.49 0.25 8.56
N ALA A 13 -58.15 -0.90 8.42
CA ALA A 13 -57.49 -2.19 8.61
C ALA A 13 -56.38 -2.43 7.57
N VAL A 14 -56.61 -2.11 6.30
CA VAL A 14 -55.59 -2.19 5.24
C VAL A 14 -54.43 -1.24 5.52
N LEU A 15 -54.73 -0.02 5.89
CA LEU A 15 -53.70 0.98 6.21
C LEU A 15 -52.84 0.51 7.37
N THR A 16 -53.45 0.00 8.45
CA THR A 16 -52.73 -0.53 9.62
C THR A 16 -51.89 -1.73 9.27
N ALA A 17 -52.39 -2.64 8.43
CA ALA A 17 -51.63 -3.81 7.96
C ALA A 17 -50.44 -3.39 7.09
N VAL A 18 -50.60 -2.44 6.18
CA VAL A 18 -49.52 -1.89 5.35
C VAL A 18 -48.44 -1.20 6.18
N LEU A 19 -48.88 -0.33 7.14
CA LEU A 19 -47.91 0.32 8.04
C LEU A 19 -47.17 -0.66 8.92
N GLY A 20 -47.85 -1.69 9.43
CA GLY A 20 -47.21 -2.76 10.19
C GLY A 20 -46.21 -3.54 9.36
N TRP A 21 -46.57 -3.87 8.12
CA TRP A 21 -45.63 -4.57 7.22
C TRP A 21 -44.41 -3.70 6.86
N ILE A 22 -44.60 -2.41 6.57
CA ILE A 22 -43.50 -1.48 6.35
C ILE A 22 -42.59 -1.40 7.58
N ALA A 23 -43.17 -1.21 8.79
CA ALA A 23 -42.41 -1.12 10.02
C ALA A 23 -41.56 -2.38 10.32
N LEU A 24 -42.09 -3.56 10.00
CA LEU A 24 -41.39 -4.84 10.19
C LEU A 24 -40.23 -5.05 9.19
N ASN A 25 -40.30 -4.46 8.00
CA ASN A 25 -39.30 -4.62 6.95
C ASN A 25 -38.37 -3.40 6.81
N GLU A 26 -38.59 -2.33 7.57
CA GLU A 26 -37.85 -1.07 7.41
C GLU A 26 -36.35 -1.23 7.73
N VAL A 27 -36.00 -2.01 8.74
CA VAL A 27 -34.62 -2.25 9.15
C VAL A 27 -33.83 -2.92 8.04
N ASP A 28 -34.39 -3.97 7.42
CA ASP A 28 -33.74 -4.68 6.32
C ASP A 28 -33.64 -3.80 5.07
N ARG A 29 -34.65 -3.01 4.80
CA ARG A 29 -34.67 -2.06 3.69
C ARG A 29 -33.61 -0.98 3.87
N MET A 30 -33.49 -0.40 5.07
CA MET A 30 -32.46 0.59 5.37
C MET A 30 -31.07 0.00 5.24
N ALA A 31 -30.83 -1.19 5.82
CA ALA A 31 -29.55 -1.85 5.70
C ALA A 31 -29.17 -2.21 4.24
N ALA A 32 -30.15 -2.52 3.40
CA ALA A 32 -29.90 -2.75 1.98
C ALA A 32 -29.53 -1.45 1.25
N ASN A 33 -30.22 -0.35 1.56
CA ASN A 33 -29.91 0.96 1.01
C ASN A 33 -28.52 1.45 1.43
N ASP A 34 -28.17 1.31 2.72
CA ASP A 34 -26.86 1.73 3.24
C ASP A 34 -25.73 0.97 2.52
N ARG A 35 -25.89 -0.34 2.33
CA ARG A 35 -24.91 -1.14 1.55
C ARG A 35 -24.82 -0.68 0.10
N ALA A 36 -25.95 -0.32 -0.54
CA ALA A 36 -25.94 0.18 -1.90
C ALA A 36 -25.24 1.54 -2.01
N TYR A 37 -25.49 2.45 -1.07
CA TYR A 37 -24.80 3.74 -0.98
C TYR A 37 -23.29 3.58 -0.77
N GLN A 38 -22.90 2.70 0.14
CA GLN A 38 -21.48 2.44 0.39
C GLN A 38 -20.80 1.83 -0.83
N ALA A 39 -21.43 0.88 -1.51
CA ALA A 39 -20.90 0.30 -2.75
C ALA A 39 -20.72 1.36 -3.84
N GLN A 40 -21.70 2.24 -4.02
CA GLN A 40 -21.63 3.35 -4.97
C GLN A 40 -20.51 4.34 -4.63
N ALA A 41 -20.35 4.67 -3.34
CA ALA A 41 -19.27 5.54 -2.89
C ALA A 41 -17.89 4.92 -3.18
N ILE A 42 -17.71 3.61 -2.92
CA ILE A 42 -16.48 2.89 -3.22
C ILE A 42 -16.18 2.89 -4.73
N GLU A 43 -17.18 2.64 -5.59
CA GLU A 43 -17.01 2.68 -7.04
C GLU A 43 -16.63 4.07 -7.54
N THR A 44 -17.30 5.10 -7.05
CA THR A 44 -16.98 6.50 -7.38
C THR A 44 -15.57 6.85 -6.93
N GLY A 45 -15.21 6.51 -5.69
CA GLY A 45 -13.88 6.72 -5.14
C GLY A 45 -12.79 5.97 -5.90
N ALA A 46 -13.09 4.77 -6.43
CA ALA A 46 -12.16 4.01 -7.26
C ALA A 46 -11.81 4.75 -8.56
N LEU A 47 -12.80 5.35 -9.23
CA LEU A 47 -12.58 6.13 -10.45
C LEU A 47 -11.75 7.40 -10.19
N GLU A 48 -12.03 8.08 -9.09
CA GLU A 48 -11.27 9.27 -8.68
C GLU A 48 -9.85 8.91 -8.26
N PHE A 49 -9.68 7.82 -7.51
CA PHE A 49 -8.37 7.32 -7.11
C PHE A 49 -7.51 6.98 -8.33
N GLU A 50 -8.06 6.30 -9.31
CA GLU A 50 -7.35 5.88 -10.53
C GLU A 50 -6.79 7.09 -11.29
N SER A 51 -7.53 8.18 -11.35
CA SER A 51 -7.14 9.39 -12.08
C SER A 51 -6.24 10.34 -11.29
N LEU A 52 -6.49 10.49 -9.98
CA LEU A 52 -5.88 11.55 -9.17
C LEU A 52 -4.79 11.04 -8.21
N CYS A 53 -4.97 9.84 -7.67
CA CYS A 53 -4.14 9.33 -6.55
C CYS A 53 -3.14 8.27 -7.01
N ARG A 54 -3.54 7.40 -7.96
CA ARG A 54 -2.72 6.30 -8.48
C ARG A 54 -1.36 6.74 -9.02
N PRO A 55 -1.20 7.87 -9.73
CA PRO A 55 0.12 8.29 -10.22
C PRO A 55 1.19 8.39 -9.13
N CYS A 56 0.78 8.73 -7.90
CA CYS A 56 1.68 8.79 -6.75
C CYS A 56 1.60 7.54 -5.87
N HIS A 57 0.39 7.06 -5.54
CA HIS A 57 0.17 5.96 -4.59
C HIS A 57 0.20 4.56 -5.23
N GLY A 58 0.39 4.47 -6.53
CA GLY A 58 0.48 3.22 -7.27
C GLY A 58 -0.85 2.49 -7.47
N PRO A 59 -0.84 1.42 -8.29
CA PRO A 59 -2.02 0.61 -8.51
C PRO A 59 -2.49 -0.01 -7.20
N GLN A 60 -3.80 0.00 -6.97
CA GLN A 60 -4.42 -0.50 -5.73
C GLN A 60 -3.85 0.14 -4.44
N GLY A 61 -3.26 1.33 -4.51
CA GLY A 61 -2.70 2.01 -3.35
C GLY A 61 -1.50 1.32 -2.72
N ARG A 62 -0.75 0.51 -3.46
CA ARG A 62 0.42 -0.24 -2.96
C ARG A 62 1.66 0.62 -2.71
N GLY A 63 1.58 1.89 -3.02
CA GLY A 63 2.69 2.83 -2.89
C GLY A 63 3.60 2.85 -4.10
N THR A 64 4.44 3.87 -4.15
CA THR A 64 5.52 4.07 -5.12
C THR A 64 6.68 4.80 -4.43
N PRO A 65 7.81 5.02 -5.06
CA PRO A 65 8.83 5.93 -4.53
C PRO A 65 8.36 7.37 -4.33
N LEU A 66 7.23 7.76 -4.92
CA LEU A 66 6.67 9.12 -4.81
C LEU A 66 5.76 9.31 -3.61
N ALA A 67 5.08 8.26 -3.15
CA ALA A 67 4.13 8.32 -2.05
C ALA A 67 3.93 6.95 -1.37
N PRO A 68 3.56 6.96 -0.07
CA PRO A 68 3.42 5.73 0.72
C PRO A 68 2.27 4.84 0.22
N SER A 69 2.37 3.55 0.55
CA SER A 69 1.24 2.63 0.43
C SER A 69 0.06 3.10 1.29
N LEU A 70 -1.12 3.08 0.72
CA LEU A 70 -2.39 3.29 1.41
C LEU A 70 -3.08 1.96 1.73
N ASN A 71 -2.76 0.91 0.97
CA ASN A 71 -3.21 -0.45 1.18
C ASN A 71 -2.15 -1.22 1.98
N ALA A 72 -1.97 -0.86 3.24
CA ALA A 72 -0.96 -1.44 4.12
C ALA A 72 -1.45 -1.51 5.56
N GLY A 73 -1.10 -2.60 6.25
CA GLY A 73 -1.58 -2.89 7.60
C GLY A 73 -1.20 -1.83 8.65
N ASP A 74 -0.08 -1.15 8.49
CA ASP A 74 0.37 -0.08 9.39
C ASP A 74 -0.57 1.14 9.40
N LEU A 75 -1.29 1.38 8.29
CA LEU A 75 -2.34 2.40 8.25
C LEU A 75 -3.54 1.95 9.10
N PHE A 76 -4.06 0.74 8.85
CA PHE A 76 -5.32 0.27 9.42
C PHE A 76 -5.20 -0.22 10.86
N ASN A 77 -4.02 -0.70 11.29
CA ASN A 77 -3.78 -1.06 12.70
C ASN A 77 -3.44 0.15 13.60
N GLY A 78 -3.43 1.36 13.05
CA GLY A 78 -3.17 2.60 13.79
C GLY A 78 -1.70 2.92 14.04
N THR A 79 -0.75 2.06 13.68
CA THR A 79 0.68 2.31 13.89
C THR A 79 1.13 3.61 13.23
N ARG A 80 0.65 3.87 11.99
CA ARG A 80 0.97 5.11 11.25
C ARG A 80 0.41 6.35 11.93
N LEU A 81 -0.80 6.25 12.50
CA LEU A 81 -1.43 7.36 13.21
C LEU A 81 -0.63 7.72 14.46
N GLN A 82 -0.19 6.71 15.20
CA GLN A 82 0.65 6.89 16.40
C GLN A 82 1.99 7.54 16.03
N ALA A 83 2.63 7.09 14.96
CA ALA A 83 3.90 7.63 14.50
C ALA A 83 3.84 9.12 14.13
N VAL A 84 2.67 9.62 13.71
CA VAL A 84 2.46 11.04 13.38
C VAL A 84 1.73 11.82 14.48
N GLY A 85 1.39 11.18 15.61
CA GLY A 85 0.70 11.81 16.74
C GLY A 85 -0.74 12.22 16.41
N PHE A 86 -1.42 11.51 15.51
CA PHE A 86 -2.81 11.82 15.15
C PHE A 86 -3.77 11.16 16.14
N ALA A 87 -4.59 11.99 16.80
CA ALA A 87 -5.63 11.54 17.74
C ALA A 87 -6.99 11.47 17.00
N GLY A 88 -7.39 10.27 16.58
CA GLY A 88 -8.64 10.04 15.86
C GLY A 88 -8.68 8.63 15.26
N THR A 89 -9.70 8.36 14.46
CA THR A 89 -9.83 7.08 13.74
C THR A 89 -8.97 7.07 12.48
N VAL A 90 -8.76 5.89 11.89
CA VAL A 90 -8.09 5.76 10.58
C VAL A 90 -8.85 6.53 9.51
N GLU A 91 -10.19 6.43 9.54
CA GLU A 91 -11.05 7.17 8.61
C GLU A 91 -10.86 8.68 8.72
N ASP A 92 -10.83 9.23 9.95
CA ASP A 92 -10.58 10.66 10.19
C ASP A 92 -9.21 11.08 9.67
N TYR A 93 -8.18 10.24 9.88
CA TYR A 93 -6.83 10.48 9.39
C TYR A 93 -6.77 10.52 7.86
N VAL A 94 -7.37 9.53 7.20
CA VAL A 94 -7.44 9.45 5.74
C VAL A 94 -8.19 10.67 5.19
N ARG A 95 -9.35 10.97 5.74
CA ARG A 95 -10.17 12.14 5.37
C ARG A 95 -9.40 13.45 5.51
N ALA A 96 -8.81 13.69 6.67
CA ALA A 96 -8.03 14.90 6.94
C ALA A 96 -6.83 15.02 5.99
N THR A 97 -6.14 13.89 5.75
CA THR A 97 -4.97 13.85 4.87
C THR A 97 -5.35 14.13 3.41
N ILE A 98 -6.43 13.56 2.90
CA ILE A 98 -6.92 13.87 1.56
C ILE A 98 -7.35 15.35 1.48
N ALA A 99 -8.14 15.80 2.45
CA ALA A 99 -8.69 17.16 2.42
C ALA A 99 -7.61 18.24 2.46
N SER A 100 -6.66 18.16 3.39
CA SER A 100 -5.64 19.20 3.61
C SER A 100 -4.31 18.96 2.89
N GLY A 101 -4.10 17.75 2.35
CA GLY A 101 -2.80 17.35 1.81
C GLY A 101 -1.73 17.11 2.90
N ARG A 102 -0.51 16.91 2.46
CA ARG A 102 0.67 16.77 3.33
C ARG A 102 1.79 17.69 2.87
N PRO A 103 1.78 18.96 3.26
CA PRO A 103 2.80 19.94 2.86
C PRO A 103 4.17 19.65 3.49
N VAL A 104 4.18 18.94 4.64
CA VAL A 104 5.39 18.50 5.33
C VAL A 104 5.42 16.97 5.35
N PRO A 105 6.54 16.32 4.99
CA PRO A 105 6.67 14.88 5.08
C PRO A 105 6.58 14.41 6.53
N SER A 106 6.14 13.17 6.72
CA SER A 106 6.23 12.53 8.04
C SER A 106 7.69 12.33 8.41
N THR A 107 8.00 12.47 9.71
CA THR A 107 9.34 12.21 10.24
C THR A 107 9.80 10.80 9.82
N GLY A 108 11.03 10.69 9.34
CA GLY A 108 11.59 9.42 8.87
C GLY A 108 11.17 8.99 7.47
N THR A 109 10.46 9.84 6.70
CA THR A 109 10.12 9.57 5.30
C THR A 109 10.81 10.56 4.35
N ASN A 110 11.27 10.07 3.20
CA ASN A 110 12.00 10.86 2.20
C ASN A 110 11.25 10.93 0.86
N TYR A 111 9.92 10.94 0.88
CA TYR A 111 9.15 11.07 -0.36
C TYR A 111 9.43 12.42 -1.02
N PRO A 112 9.81 12.44 -2.32
CA PRO A 112 10.21 13.66 -3.01
C PRO A 112 9.03 14.61 -3.24
N ASN A 113 7.82 14.07 -3.38
CA ASN A 113 6.63 14.84 -3.66
C ASN A 113 5.84 15.14 -2.38
N ARG A 114 5.17 16.29 -2.39
CA ARG A 114 4.21 16.66 -1.35
C ARG A 114 2.81 16.31 -1.83
N MET A 115 2.00 15.72 -0.94
CA MET A 115 0.60 15.48 -1.26
C MET A 115 -0.14 16.82 -1.34
N PRO A 116 -0.76 17.15 -2.48
CA PRO A 116 -1.50 18.40 -2.63
C PRO A 116 -2.78 18.39 -1.80
N THR A 117 -3.32 19.57 -1.55
CA THR A 117 -4.63 19.76 -0.97
C THR A 117 -5.70 19.42 -1.99
N TRP A 118 -6.65 18.57 -1.62
CA TRP A 118 -7.71 18.14 -2.53
C TRP A 118 -9.07 18.78 -2.25
N SER A 119 -9.40 19.09 -0.97
CA SER A 119 -10.73 19.65 -0.65
C SER A 119 -10.87 21.11 -1.07
N THR A 120 -12.04 21.44 -1.62
CA THR A 120 -12.45 22.85 -1.89
C THR A 120 -12.40 23.74 -0.66
N ARG A 121 -12.56 23.18 0.55
CA ARG A 121 -12.43 23.92 1.83
C ARG A 121 -11.04 24.49 2.05
N PHE A 122 -10.02 23.86 1.45
CA PHE A 122 -8.62 24.27 1.58
C PHE A 122 -8.01 24.69 0.24
N GLY A 123 -8.86 25.00 -0.76
CA GLY A 123 -8.41 25.46 -2.07
C GLY A 123 -8.11 24.36 -3.10
N GLY A 124 -8.44 23.13 -2.81
CA GLY A 124 -8.35 22.01 -3.76
C GLY A 124 -9.56 21.90 -4.69
N PRO A 125 -9.56 20.95 -5.62
CA PRO A 125 -10.60 20.82 -6.63
C PRO A 125 -11.80 19.95 -6.22
N LEU A 126 -11.69 19.12 -5.16
CA LEU A 126 -12.70 18.13 -4.83
C LEU A 126 -13.72 18.64 -3.80
N ARG A 127 -14.98 18.32 -4.04
CA ARG A 127 -16.08 18.56 -3.09
C ARG A 127 -16.05 17.52 -1.96
N ASP A 128 -16.82 17.77 -0.91
CA ASP A 128 -16.86 16.88 0.26
C ASP A 128 -17.37 15.46 -0.10
N ASP A 129 -18.38 15.35 -0.95
CA ASP A 129 -18.92 14.06 -1.42
C ASP A 129 -17.86 13.22 -2.18
N GLN A 130 -16.99 13.87 -2.92
CA GLN A 130 -15.87 13.23 -3.62
C GLN A 130 -14.77 12.80 -2.64
N ILE A 131 -14.49 13.61 -1.64
CA ILE A 131 -13.59 13.22 -0.54
C ILE A 131 -14.16 12.00 0.20
N ASP A 132 -15.48 12.00 0.51
CA ASP A 132 -16.14 10.87 1.16
C ASP A 132 -16.05 9.59 0.34
N SER A 133 -16.20 9.68 -0.97
CA SER A 133 -16.05 8.55 -1.90
C SER A 133 -14.63 8.00 -1.91
N LEU A 134 -13.62 8.88 -1.96
CA LEU A 134 -12.21 8.48 -1.86
C LEU A 134 -11.89 7.81 -0.52
N VAL A 135 -12.42 8.34 0.58
CA VAL A 135 -12.27 7.73 1.92
C VAL A 135 -12.88 6.34 1.93
N ALA A 136 -14.14 6.19 1.45
CA ALA A 136 -14.80 4.89 1.39
C ALA A 136 -14.00 3.87 0.56
N PHE A 137 -13.42 4.31 -0.56
CA PHE A 137 -12.56 3.45 -1.39
C PHE A 137 -11.28 3.01 -0.66
N VAL A 138 -10.58 3.91 0.02
CA VAL A 138 -9.37 3.58 0.79
C VAL A 138 -9.72 2.66 1.95
N MET A 139 -10.77 2.95 2.70
CA MET A 139 -11.22 2.13 3.83
C MET A 139 -11.66 0.72 3.41
N ASN A 140 -12.11 0.53 2.18
CA ASN A 140 -12.47 -0.79 1.65
C ASN A 140 -11.27 -1.77 1.56
N TRP A 141 -10.05 -1.30 1.73
CA TRP A 141 -8.86 -2.16 1.79
C TRP A 141 -8.55 -2.70 3.19
N GLU A 142 -9.22 -2.21 4.24
CA GLU A 142 -8.89 -2.48 5.63
C GLU A 142 -8.75 -3.97 5.95
N ASP A 143 -9.82 -4.75 5.70
CA ASP A 143 -9.84 -6.18 6.04
C ASP A 143 -8.69 -6.94 5.35
N ARG A 144 -8.47 -6.64 4.07
CA ARG A 144 -7.43 -7.28 3.29
C ARG A 144 -6.04 -6.87 3.74
N ALA A 145 -5.81 -5.59 3.98
CA ALA A 145 -4.52 -5.08 4.43
C ALA A 145 -4.14 -5.60 5.82
N LEU A 146 -5.12 -5.71 6.72
CA LEU A 146 -4.92 -6.30 8.05
C LEU A 146 -4.67 -7.81 7.95
N ALA A 147 -5.39 -8.53 7.11
CA ALA A 147 -5.16 -9.96 6.88
C ALA A 147 -3.77 -10.21 6.27
N GLU A 148 -3.35 -9.41 5.30
CA GLU A 148 -2.01 -9.48 4.70
C GLU A 148 -0.92 -9.16 5.73
N ALA A 149 -1.14 -8.16 6.59
CA ALA A 149 -0.21 -7.82 7.67
C ALA A 149 -0.10 -8.92 8.74
N GLN A 150 -1.19 -9.64 9.01
CA GLN A 150 -1.19 -10.78 9.93
C GLN A 150 -0.60 -12.05 9.31
N ALA A 151 -0.81 -12.24 8.00
CA ALA A 151 -0.24 -13.34 7.24
C ALA A 151 1.28 -13.17 7.02
N THR A 152 1.76 -11.92 7.04
CA THR A 152 3.19 -11.60 7.12
C THR A 152 3.54 -11.61 8.61
N PRO A 153 4.21 -12.64 9.14
CA PRO A 153 4.57 -12.66 10.55
C PRO A 153 5.33 -11.37 10.85
N ALA A 154 4.85 -10.60 11.83
CA ALA A 154 5.70 -9.60 12.46
C ALA A 154 6.94 -10.36 12.91
N LEU A 155 8.12 -9.93 12.40
CA LEU A 155 9.38 -10.54 12.81
C LEU A 155 9.42 -10.52 14.35
N PRO A 156 9.58 -11.65 15.03
CA PRO A 156 9.87 -11.63 16.44
C PRO A 156 11.07 -10.71 16.66
N LEU A 157 11.01 -9.88 17.71
CA LEU A 157 12.14 -9.04 18.10
C LEU A 157 13.38 -9.94 18.26
N GLY A 158 14.36 -9.78 17.38
CA GLY A 158 15.58 -10.60 17.34
C GLY A 158 15.80 -11.43 16.08
N GLU A 159 14.81 -11.51 15.15
CA GLU A 159 14.94 -12.19 13.86
C GLU A 159 15.08 -11.25 12.66
N ALA A 160 15.19 -9.93 12.89
CA ALA A 160 15.45 -9.00 11.81
C ALA A 160 16.83 -9.22 11.20
N LEU A 161 16.90 -9.07 9.87
CA LEU A 161 18.13 -9.22 9.10
C LEU A 161 19.25 -8.28 9.59
N GLY A 162 18.88 -7.07 10.05
CA GLY A 162 19.85 -6.05 10.47
C GLY A 162 20.60 -5.43 9.30
N THR A 163 21.81 -4.94 9.59
CA THR A 163 22.66 -4.21 8.63
C THR A 163 24.00 -4.89 8.35
N ASP A 164 24.23 -6.12 8.85
CA ASP A 164 25.45 -6.85 8.64
C ASP A 164 25.41 -7.59 7.31
N ILE A 165 26.17 -7.11 6.32
CA ILE A 165 26.27 -7.74 5.00
C ILE A 165 27.14 -9.02 5.00
N ALA A 166 27.93 -9.25 6.07
CA ALA A 166 28.80 -10.43 6.19
C ALA A 166 28.10 -11.61 6.87
N GLN A 167 26.87 -11.44 7.35
CA GLN A 167 26.13 -12.51 8.00
C GLN A 167 25.87 -13.68 7.05
N ALA A 168 25.97 -14.90 7.58
CA ALA A 168 25.62 -16.09 6.82
C ALA A 168 24.10 -16.18 6.65
N LEU A 169 23.65 -16.22 5.41
CA LEU A 169 22.25 -16.44 5.08
C LEU A 169 21.96 -17.94 4.90
N PRO A 170 20.73 -18.39 5.20
CA PRO A 170 20.31 -19.75 4.87
C PRO A 170 20.25 -19.98 3.36
N ALA A 171 19.99 -21.23 2.93
CA ALA A 171 19.73 -21.50 1.52
C ALA A 171 18.44 -20.79 1.06
N GLY A 172 18.51 -20.08 -0.06
CA GLY A 172 17.38 -19.34 -0.62
C GLY A 172 16.62 -20.13 -1.67
N ASP A 173 15.33 -19.85 -1.79
CA ASP A 173 14.42 -20.35 -2.81
C ASP A 173 14.05 -19.21 -3.77
N ALA A 174 14.35 -19.40 -5.08
CA ALA A 174 14.13 -18.35 -6.08
C ALA A 174 12.63 -18.09 -6.36
N ASP A 175 11.76 -19.09 -6.25
CA ASP A 175 10.32 -18.92 -6.46
C ASP A 175 9.69 -18.18 -5.28
N ALA A 176 10.11 -18.51 -4.04
CA ALA A 176 9.73 -17.75 -2.85
C ALA A 176 10.25 -16.30 -2.95
N GLY A 177 11.48 -16.10 -3.38
CA GLY A 177 12.06 -14.77 -3.59
C GLY A 177 11.31 -13.93 -4.63
N LYS A 178 10.87 -14.55 -5.72
CA LYS A 178 10.00 -13.88 -6.70
C LYS A 178 8.68 -13.43 -6.07
N ALA A 179 8.03 -14.30 -5.32
CA ALA A 179 6.78 -13.98 -4.63
C ALA A 179 6.96 -12.83 -3.61
N LEU A 180 8.08 -12.80 -2.89
CA LEU A 180 8.43 -11.71 -1.98
C LEU A 180 8.67 -10.39 -2.73
N ALA A 181 9.37 -10.43 -3.86
CA ALA A 181 9.67 -9.24 -4.68
C ALA A 181 8.42 -8.62 -5.30
N GLU A 182 7.50 -9.46 -5.79
CA GLU A 182 6.25 -9.03 -6.41
C GLU A 182 5.16 -8.67 -5.37
N GLY A 183 5.26 -9.22 -4.16
CA GLY A 183 4.29 -9.09 -3.08
C GLY A 183 4.77 -8.18 -1.94
N VAL A 184 5.17 -8.79 -0.83
CA VAL A 184 5.39 -8.15 0.48
C VAL A 184 6.37 -6.99 0.45
N PHE A 185 7.48 -7.13 -0.27
CA PHE A 185 8.51 -6.09 -0.31
C PHE A 185 8.34 -5.12 -1.49
N GLY A 186 7.52 -5.45 -2.49
CA GLY A 186 7.17 -4.55 -3.60
C GLY A 186 8.36 -4.16 -4.51
N CYS A 187 9.45 -4.92 -4.50
CA CYS A 187 10.66 -4.63 -5.27
C CYS A 187 10.38 -4.54 -6.77
N ALA A 188 9.46 -5.38 -7.25
CA ALA A 188 9.08 -5.48 -8.66
C ALA A 188 8.56 -4.13 -9.22
N ALA A 189 7.90 -3.30 -8.40
CA ALA A 189 7.35 -2.02 -8.83
C ALA A 189 8.43 -1.09 -9.41
N CYS A 190 9.64 -1.11 -8.83
CA CYS A 190 10.75 -0.26 -9.24
C CYS A 190 11.75 -0.97 -10.17
N HIS A 191 11.94 -2.29 -9.98
CA HIS A 191 13.02 -3.03 -10.63
C HIS A 191 12.59 -3.94 -11.79
N LEU A 192 11.29 -4.25 -11.92
CA LEU A 192 10.75 -5.10 -12.98
C LEU A 192 9.69 -4.40 -13.85
N LEU A 193 8.92 -3.46 -13.27
CA LEU A 193 7.77 -2.84 -13.93
C LEU A 193 8.02 -1.38 -14.34
N SER A 194 9.09 -0.76 -13.89
CA SER A 194 9.40 0.64 -14.17
C SER A 194 10.91 0.87 -14.26
N ALA A 195 11.29 2.07 -14.73
CA ALA A 195 12.68 2.52 -14.80
C ALA A 195 13.10 3.35 -13.57
N VAL A 196 12.41 3.25 -12.45
CA VAL A 196 12.73 3.99 -11.21
C VAL A 196 13.97 3.43 -10.53
N GLY A 197 14.16 2.10 -10.61
CA GLY A 197 15.36 1.41 -10.14
C GLY A 197 16.08 0.69 -11.27
N PRO A 198 17.33 0.24 -11.06
CA PRO A 198 18.04 -0.59 -12.02
C PRO A 198 17.23 -1.85 -12.35
N ALA A 199 16.97 -2.10 -13.63
CA ALA A 199 16.21 -3.26 -14.06
C ALA A 199 16.87 -4.56 -13.59
N TRP A 200 16.09 -5.50 -13.01
CA TRP A 200 16.60 -6.79 -12.61
C TRP A 200 16.66 -7.80 -13.76
N ALA A 201 15.63 -7.79 -14.61
CA ALA A 201 15.61 -8.62 -15.81
C ALA A 201 16.63 -8.14 -16.86
N PRO A 202 17.11 -9.02 -17.74
CA PRO A 202 17.91 -8.61 -18.89
C PRO A 202 17.12 -7.62 -19.76
N THR A 203 17.82 -6.59 -20.29
CA THR A 203 17.19 -5.56 -21.14
C THR A 203 18.13 -5.18 -22.27
N GLY A 204 17.78 -5.52 -23.51
CA GLY A 204 18.66 -5.37 -24.65
C GLY A 204 19.98 -6.10 -24.44
N ASP A 205 21.11 -5.40 -24.57
CA ASP A 205 22.46 -5.94 -24.35
C ASP A 205 22.87 -5.94 -22.85
N THR A 206 22.03 -5.46 -21.95
CA THR A 206 22.33 -5.42 -20.53
C THR A 206 21.94 -6.73 -19.87
N PRO A 207 22.88 -7.47 -19.27
CA PRO A 207 22.59 -8.72 -18.57
C PRO A 207 21.67 -8.51 -17.37
N GLY A 208 21.03 -9.57 -16.90
CA GLY A 208 20.23 -9.54 -15.69
C GLY A 208 21.06 -9.24 -14.43
N ILE A 209 20.35 -8.91 -13.33
CA ILE A 209 20.98 -8.42 -12.10
C ILE A 209 21.97 -9.45 -11.50
N GLY A 210 21.70 -10.75 -11.59
CA GLY A 210 22.57 -11.79 -11.09
C GLY A 210 23.95 -11.78 -11.78
N ALA A 211 23.98 -11.67 -13.11
CA ALA A 211 25.23 -11.57 -13.86
C ALA A 211 25.95 -10.23 -13.61
N ARG A 212 25.21 -9.15 -13.47
CA ARG A 212 25.81 -7.83 -13.16
C ARG A 212 26.39 -7.77 -11.75
N ALA A 213 25.78 -8.44 -10.77
CA ALA A 213 26.30 -8.50 -9.41
C ALA A 213 27.70 -9.12 -9.36
N GLU A 214 27.97 -10.14 -10.18
CA GLU A 214 29.29 -10.78 -10.28
C GLU A 214 30.39 -9.81 -10.76
N THR A 215 30.06 -8.89 -11.64
CA THR A 215 31.02 -7.92 -12.21
C THR A 215 31.09 -6.61 -11.41
N ARG A 216 30.05 -6.26 -10.69
CA ARG A 216 29.94 -4.97 -10.00
C ARG A 216 30.96 -4.78 -8.88
N ILE A 217 31.24 -5.82 -8.13
CA ILE A 217 32.24 -5.79 -7.05
C ILE A 217 33.69 -5.54 -7.55
N ALA A 218 33.96 -5.78 -8.83
CA ALA A 218 35.22 -5.47 -9.46
C ALA A 218 35.24 -4.09 -10.15
N ASP A 219 34.13 -3.37 -10.17
CA ASP A 219 34.02 -2.04 -10.75
C ASP A 219 34.80 -1.02 -9.91
N PRO A 220 35.75 -0.26 -10.51
CA PRO A 220 36.49 0.77 -9.77
C PRO A 220 35.60 1.87 -9.13
N ALA A 221 34.39 2.06 -9.62
CA ALA A 221 33.41 2.99 -9.07
C ALA A 221 32.65 2.43 -7.87
N TYR A 222 32.76 1.12 -7.59
CA TYR A 222 32.06 0.50 -6.47
C TYR A 222 32.64 0.96 -5.13
N THR A 223 31.80 1.56 -4.29
CA THR A 223 32.15 2.15 -2.99
C THR A 223 31.65 1.33 -1.80
N GLY A 224 30.93 0.22 -2.05
CA GLY A 224 30.39 -0.65 -1.01
C GLY A 224 31.46 -1.56 -0.38
N ALA A 225 31.03 -2.41 0.54
CA ALA A 225 31.90 -3.32 1.30
C ALA A 225 31.76 -4.79 0.88
N ALA A 226 30.87 -5.11 -0.06
CA ALA A 226 30.65 -6.48 -0.50
C ALA A 226 31.85 -7.06 -1.26
N THR A 227 32.11 -8.35 -1.04
CA THR A 227 33.21 -9.10 -1.66
C THR A 227 32.73 -10.26 -2.55
N THR A 228 31.42 -10.59 -2.49
CA THR A 228 30.76 -11.57 -3.36
C THR A 228 29.50 -10.96 -3.99
N ALA A 229 29.02 -11.58 -5.07
CA ALA A 229 27.79 -11.14 -5.74
C ALA A 229 26.59 -11.14 -4.80
N GLU A 230 26.46 -12.18 -3.97
CA GLU A 230 25.39 -12.30 -2.99
C GLU A 230 25.47 -11.19 -1.92
N GLN A 231 26.68 -10.89 -1.43
CA GLN A 231 26.90 -9.78 -0.50
C GLN A 231 26.58 -8.42 -1.15
N TYR A 232 26.90 -8.22 -2.43
CA TYR A 232 26.51 -7.02 -3.16
C TYR A 232 25.00 -6.88 -3.26
N LEU A 233 24.29 -7.96 -3.53
CA LEU A 233 22.82 -7.94 -3.57
C LEU A 233 22.23 -7.69 -2.18
N LEU A 234 22.79 -8.29 -1.14
CA LEU A 234 22.40 -8.04 0.25
C LEU A 234 22.64 -6.56 0.62
N GLU A 235 23.82 -6.03 0.34
CA GLU A 235 24.16 -4.63 0.60
C GLU A 235 23.21 -3.68 -0.14
N SER A 236 22.87 -3.97 -1.40
CA SER A 236 21.91 -3.18 -2.18
C SER A 236 20.52 -3.13 -1.55
N ILE A 237 20.13 -4.17 -0.79
CA ILE A 237 18.84 -4.25 -0.10
C ILE A 237 18.89 -3.47 1.23
N ILE A 238 19.89 -3.74 2.09
CA ILE A 238 19.91 -3.23 3.48
C ILE A 238 20.65 -1.91 3.63
N ALA A 239 21.50 -1.57 2.68
CA ALA A 239 22.31 -0.36 2.66
C ALA A 239 22.26 0.30 1.26
N SER A 240 21.10 0.50 0.71
CA SER A 240 20.84 0.90 -0.69
C SER A 240 21.59 2.17 -1.16
N ASN A 241 22.07 2.99 -0.24
CA ASN A 241 22.87 4.18 -0.53
C ASN A 241 24.41 3.96 -0.41
N ALA A 242 24.87 2.76 -0.05
CA ALA A 242 26.31 2.45 0.00
C ALA A 242 26.95 2.53 -1.39
N PHE A 243 26.22 2.08 -2.40
CA PHE A 243 26.56 2.26 -3.80
C PHE A 243 25.32 2.56 -4.64
N VAL A 244 25.31 3.69 -5.32
CA VAL A 244 24.22 4.09 -6.22
C VAL A 244 24.69 3.93 -7.66
N VAL A 245 24.01 3.10 -8.42
CA VAL A 245 24.31 2.84 -9.83
C VAL A 245 24.15 4.14 -10.64
N GLU A 246 25.09 4.40 -11.56
CA GLU A 246 25.05 5.56 -12.43
C GLU A 246 23.71 5.67 -13.18
N GLY A 247 23.16 6.88 -13.23
CA GLY A 247 21.84 7.17 -13.80
C GLY A 247 20.68 7.07 -12.82
N PHE A 248 20.91 6.66 -11.56
CA PHE A 248 19.89 6.60 -10.51
C PHE A 248 20.19 7.56 -9.37
N SER A 249 19.17 7.89 -8.56
CA SER A 249 19.30 8.84 -7.46
C SER A 249 19.37 8.13 -6.11
N SER A 250 20.22 8.62 -5.21
CA SER A 250 20.25 8.15 -3.82
C SER A 250 18.94 8.46 -3.08
N GLY A 251 18.61 7.65 -2.09
CA GLY A 251 17.43 7.87 -1.22
C GLY A 251 16.09 7.50 -1.86
N VAL A 252 16.07 6.98 -3.07
CA VAL A 252 14.83 6.51 -3.74
C VAL A 252 14.44 5.12 -3.23
N MET A 253 15.38 4.22 -3.09
CA MET A 253 15.15 2.90 -2.52
C MET A 253 15.02 3.03 -0.98
N PRO A 254 14.00 2.42 -0.35
CA PRO A 254 13.85 2.44 1.10
C PRO A 254 15.08 1.82 1.79
N ALA A 255 15.57 2.47 2.85
CA ALA A 255 16.75 2.03 3.58
C ALA A 255 16.44 1.15 4.81
N ASN A 256 15.17 0.76 5.02
CA ASN A 256 14.71 0.06 6.23
C ASN A 256 14.40 -1.43 6.01
N PHE A 257 14.90 -2.02 4.95
CA PHE A 257 14.66 -3.45 4.70
C PHE A 257 15.33 -4.35 5.74
N GLY A 258 16.49 -3.95 6.28
CA GLY A 258 17.14 -4.68 7.35
C GLY A 258 16.27 -4.87 8.61
N ASP A 259 15.39 -3.92 8.90
CA ASP A 259 14.47 -3.97 10.04
C ASP A 259 13.19 -4.78 9.75
N ARG A 260 12.91 -5.05 8.46
CA ARG A 260 11.64 -5.61 7.97
C ARG A 260 11.77 -6.98 7.35
N MET A 261 12.98 -7.41 7.02
CA MET A 261 13.29 -8.70 6.44
C MET A 261 13.83 -9.66 7.47
N ARG A 262 13.55 -10.95 7.29
CA ARG A 262 14.24 -12.03 7.96
C ARG A 262 15.45 -12.47 7.12
N PRO A 263 16.45 -13.13 7.70
CA PRO A 263 17.56 -13.75 6.95
C PRO A 263 17.07 -14.67 5.83
N GLN A 264 15.98 -15.42 6.03
CA GLN A 264 15.40 -16.28 5.00
C GLN A 264 14.80 -15.47 3.84
N ASP A 265 14.09 -14.38 4.13
CA ASP A 265 13.48 -13.54 3.09
C ASP A 265 14.56 -12.91 2.19
N ALA A 266 15.69 -12.50 2.79
CA ALA A 266 16.84 -11.98 2.05
C ALA A 266 17.51 -13.08 1.20
N ALA A 267 17.68 -14.28 1.77
CA ALA A 267 18.22 -15.42 1.05
C ALA A 267 17.38 -15.77 -0.19
N ASP A 268 16.05 -15.80 -0.03
CA ASP A 268 15.12 -16.10 -1.12
C ASP A 268 15.16 -15.03 -2.21
N LEU A 269 15.15 -13.75 -1.82
CA LEU A 269 15.28 -12.63 -2.76
C LEU A 269 16.61 -12.66 -3.51
N ILE A 270 17.71 -12.92 -2.84
CA ILE A 270 19.03 -13.04 -3.46
C ILE A 270 19.05 -14.21 -4.43
N ALA A 271 18.50 -15.38 -4.06
CA ALA A 271 18.39 -16.52 -4.96
C ALA A 271 17.58 -16.18 -6.23
N TYR A 272 16.48 -15.45 -6.08
CA TYR A 272 15.70 -14.97 -7.22
C TYR A 272 16.52 -14.01 -8.09
N MET A 273 17.15 -12.99 -7.52
CA MET A 273 17.96 -12.04 -8.27
C MET A 273 19.14 -12.72 -8.98
N MET A 274 19.79 -13.69 -8.35
CA MET A 274 20.88 -14.47 -8.96
C MET A 274 20.41 -15.37 -10.11
N SER A 275 19.14 -15.75 -10.16
CA SER A 275 18.52 -16.49 -11.26
C SER A 275 18.29 -15.64 -12.50
N LEU A 276 18.24 -14.31 -12.38
CA LEU A 276 18.04 -13.35 -13.46
C LEU A 276 19.39 -12.99 -14.09
N ARG A 277 19.74 -13.68 -15.18
CA ARG A 277 21.01 -13.55 -15.89
C ARG A 277 20.90 -12.95 -17.27
#